data_1472fccd2283886b82f4fc6f9b88547b
#
_entry.id   1472fccd2283886b82f4fc6f9b88547b
#
_cell.length_a   1.000
_cell.length_b   1.000
_cell.length_c   1.000
_cell.angle_alpha   90.00
_cell.angle_beta   90.00
_cell.angle_gamma   90.00
#
_symmetry.space_group_name_H-M   'P 1'
#
loop_
_entity.id
_entity.type
_entity.pdbx_description
1 polymer ?
#
loop_
_entity_poly.entity_id
_entity_poly.type
_entity_poly.pdbx_seq_one_letter_code
_entity_poly.pdbx_strand_id
1 'polypeptide(L)'
;MPSESLIKIYQTVQIVAVNGSAAKIEIFKPLDEAFELMKKILFQPFDLKKWFVIGFAAWLSNLGSGNYNFRLNRGDWKDVPWLQDLDNTIHQIPHWIFWSGLAVLIVLVFALMILFAWLRARGRFIFVDCIVKNRGAIVEPWREFREQGNSYFLLALLVGCITIVIASVASLPFMLPIIRGVTFLHLHDVYLICMIVLWAVMLLLLILAWALVSHFMVAVMYRQRCLAGQALRTAISLISNYPGEITFYCLFWIVLGIGAAIAACAVILATCCIALIPYIGTVILLPLVVCLRAFGLRFIRQFGPDYDVWAAMPEASPTPPPLPPPLPS
;
A
#
# COMPACT_ATOMS: atom_id res chain seq x y z
N MET A 1 28.36 45.77 -19.32
CA MET A 1 28.48 44.40 -18.79
C MET A 1 27.90 44.43 -17.39
N PRO A 2 26.76 43.82 -17.10
CA PRO A 2 26.31 43.70 -15.71
C PRO A 2 27.24 42.76 -14.98
N SER A 3 27.74 43.19 -13.80
CA SER A 3 28.73 42.45 -13.02
C SER A 3 28.15 41.12 -12.53
N GLU A 4 28.96 40.04 -12.51
CA GLU A 4 28.60 38.70 -12.01
C GLU A 4 27.99 38.74 -10.60
N SER A 5 28.27 39.79 -9.82
CA SER A 5 27.66 40.02 -8.53
C SER A 5 26.15 40.29 -8.59
N LEU A 6 25.67 41.00 -9.61
CA LEU A 6 24.25 41.25 -9.81
C LEU A 6 23.47 39.97 -10.20
N ILE A 7 24.08 39.11 -11.01
CA ILE A 7 23.50 37.82 -11.41
C ILE A 7 23.41 36.90 -10.21
N LYS A 8 24.46 36.84 -9.35
CA LYS A 8 24.40 36.07 -8.10
C LYS A 8 23.37 36.60 -7.11
N ILE A 9 23.25 37.92 -6.99
CA ILE A 9 22.19 38.52 -6.13
C ILE A 9 20.80 38.19 -6.69
N TYR A 10 20.58 38.26 -7.99
CA TYR A 10 19.31 37.89 -8.60
C TYR A 10 18.99 36.42 -8.42
N GLN A 11 19.97 35.52 -8.59
CA GLN A 11 19.77 34.09 -8.32
C GLN A 11 19.52 33.83 -6.85
N THR A 12 20.24 34.49 -5.94
CA THR A 12 20.01 34.34 -4.49
C THR A 12 18.65 34.89 -4.09
N VAL A 13 18.21 36.02 -4.64
CA VAL A 13 16.89 36.60 -4.38
C VAL A 13 15.78 35.73 -4.97
N GLN A 14 15.97 35.12 -6.13
CA GLN A 14 15.02 34.13 -6.66
C GLN A 14 14.95 32.86 -5.81
N ILE A 15 16.09 32.35 -5.32
CA ILE A 15 16.13 31.20 -4.41
C ILE A 15 15.45 31.52 -3.09
N VAL A 16 15.64 32.72 -2.55
CA VAL A 16 15.00 33.18 -1.31
C VAL A 16 13.51 33.47 -1.54
N ALA A 17 13.11 34.00 -2.70
CA ALA A 17 11.69 34.21 -3.03
C ALA A 17 10.94 32.89 -3.31
N VAL A 18 11.62 31.88 -3.85
CA VAL A 18 11.05 30.53 -4.03
C VAL A 18 10.96 29.78 -2.69
N ASN A 19 11.90 30.04 -1.76
CA ASN A 19 11.82 29.51 -0.39
C ASN A 19 10.93 30.33 0.56
N GLY A 20 10.54 31.55 0.21
CA GLY A 20 9.72 32.42 1.04
C GLY A 20 8.21 32.32 0.84
N SER A 21 7.73 31.71 -0.23
CA SER A 21 6.36 31.23 -0.34
C SER A 21 6.36 29.75 0.06
N ALA A 22 6.20 29.46 1.35
CA ALA A 22 5.75 28.15 1.77
C ALA A 22 4.47 27.84 0.99
N ALA A 23 4.60 27.07 -0.09
CA ALA A 23 3.46 26.68 -0.92
C ALA A 23 2.47 26.04 0.03
N LYS A 24 1.33 26.70 0.26
CA LYS A 24 0.29 26.24 1.17
C LYS A 24 -0.10 24.84 0.71
N ILE A 25 0.27 23.84 1.50
CA ILE A 25 -0.03 22.44 1.18
C ILE A 25 -1.55 22.28 1.24
N GLU A 26 -2.14 21.96 0.11
CA GLU A 26 -3.58 21.81 -0.05
C GLU A 26 -3.93 20.32 -0.05
N ILE A 27 -5.08 19.95 0.49
CA ILE A 27 -5.55 18.56 0.55
C ILE A 27 -6.59 18.28 -0.54
N PHE A 28 -7.46 19.24 -0.83
CA PHE A 28 -8.55 19.05 -1.81
C PHE A 28 -8.06 19.06 -3.24
N LYS A 29 -7.11 19.92 -3.59
CA LYS A 29 -6.54 19.97 -4.95
C LYS A 29 -5.92 18.64 -5.43
N PRO A 30 -5.11 17.92 -4.62
CA PRO A 30 -4.64 16.58 -4.99
C PRO A 30 -5.77 15.57 -5.21
N LEU A 31 -6.90 15.71 -4.51
CA LEU A 31 -8.05 14.83 -4.69
C LEU A 31 -8.72 15.07 -6.05
N ASP A 32 -8.97 16.33 -6.40
CA ASP A 32 -9.55 16.68 -7.71
C ASP A 32 -8.62 16.24 -8.86
N GLU A 33 -7.31 16.50 -8.73
CA GLU A 33 -6.32 16.04 -9.69
C GLU A 33 -6.26 14.51 -9.79
N ALA A 34 -6.42 13.79 -8.68
CA ALA A 34 -6.43 12.33 -8.66
C ALA A 34 -7.68 11.77 -9.35
N PHE A 35 -8.82 12.42 -9.16
CA PHE A 35 -10.08 12.04 -9.79
C PHE A 35 -10.03 12.26 -11.31
N GLU A 36 -9.52 13.41 -11.76
CA GLU A 36 -9.31 13.67 -13.19
C GLU A 36 -8.29 12.70 -13.81
N LEU A 37 -7.21 12.41 -13.09
CA LEU A 37 -6.22 11.43 -13.53
C LEU A 37 -6.83 10.02 -13.65
N MET A 38 -7.64 9.60 -12.70
CA MET A 38 -8.36 8.33 -12.75
C MET A 38 -9.27 8.27 -13.97
N LYS A 39 -10.07 9.32 -14.25
CA LYS A 39 -10.90 9.39 -15.45
C LYS A 39 -10.06 9.26 -16.73
N LYS A 40 -8.94 9.98 -16.80
CA LYS A 40 -8.05 9.95 -17.96
C LYS A 40 -7.41 8.57 -18.16
N ILE A 41 -7.05 7.87 -17.09
CA ILE A 41 -6.41 6.56 -17.18
C ILE A 41 -7.39 5.47 -17.60
N LEU A 42 -8.59 5.47 -17.04
CA LEU A 42 -9.52 4.35 -17.16
C LEU A 42 -10.61 4.57 -18.22
N PHE A 43 -10.99 5.81 -18.49
CA PHE A 43 -12.13 6.11 -19.36
C PHE A 43 -11.77 6.88 -20.65
N GLN A 44 -10.51 7.39 -20.76
CA GLN A 44 -10.12 8.22 -21.91
C GLN A 44 -8.76 7.79 -22.51
N PRO A 45 -8.75 6.95 -23.57
CA PRO A 45 -9.84 6.13 -24.13
C PRO A 45 -10.14 4.91 -23.25
N PHE A 46 -11.38 4.45 -23.30
CA PHE A 46 -11.78 3.22 -22.60
C PHE A 46 -11.21 2.00 -23.35
N ASP A 47 -10.30 1.27 -22.69
CA ASP A 47 -9.68 0.05 -23.21
C ASP A 47 -9.76 -1.05 -22.16
N LEU A 48 -10.58 -2.05 -22.43
CA LEU A 48 -10.77 -3.21 -21.53
C LEU A 48 -9.45 -3.94 -21.24
N LYS A 49 -8.59 -4.12 -22.25
CA LYS A 49 -7.30 -4.80 -22.08
C LYS A 49 -6.42 -4.05 -21.08
N LYS A 50 -6.32 -2.74 -21.25
CA LYS A 50 -5.61 -1.86 -20.32
C LYS A 50 -6.22 -1.91 -18.93
N TRP A 51 -7.56 -1.89 -18.84
CA TRP A 51 -8.29 -1.98 -17.56
C TRP A 51 -7.93 -3.25 -16.79
N PHE A 52 -7.99 -4.43 -17.44
CA PHE A 52 -7.61 -5.69 -16.80
C PHE A 52 -6.13 -5.72 -16.38
N VAL A 53 -5.23 -5.19 -17.19
CA VAL A 53 -3.79 -5.15 -16.86
C VAL A 53 -3.53 -4.26 -15.64
N ILE A 54 -4.12 -3.07 -15.57
CA ILE A 54 -4.02 -2.19 -14.40
C ILE A 54 -4.69 -2.83 -13.19
N GLY A 55 -5.84 -3.49 -13.38
CA GLY A 55 -6.54 -4.27 -12.34
C GLY A 55 -5.67 -5.37 -11.77
N PHE A 56 -4.91 -6.08 -12.62
CA PHE A 56 -3.95 -7.09 -12.17
C PHE A 56 -2.80 -6.47 -11.36
N ALA A 57 -2.24 -5.36 -11.81
CA ALA A 57 -1.19 -4.65 -11.06
C ALA A 57 -1.70 -4.14 -9.70
N ALA A 58 -2.93 -3.63 -9.65
CA ALA A 58 -3.59 -3.21 -8.42
C ALA A 58 -3.84 -4.40 -7.47
N TRP A 59 -4.33 -5.52 -7.99
CA TRP A 59 -4.51 -6.77 -7.23
C TRP A 59 -3.19 -7.27 -6.68
N LEU A 60 -2.15 -7.33 -7.51
CA LEU A 60 -0.81 -7.76 -7.11
C LEU A 60 -0.23 -6.85 -6.01
N SER A 61 -0.44 -5.54 -6.09
CA SER A 61 0.00 -4.58 -5.07
C SER A 61 -0.69 -4.76 -3.72
N ASN A 62 -1.89 -5.34 -3.70
CA ASN A 62 -2.70 -5.60 -2.50
C ASN A 62 -2.70 -7.08 -2.07
N LEU A 63 -1.93 -7.95 -2.74
CA LEU A 63 -1.89 -9.37 -2.44
C LEU A 63 -1.52 -9.60 -0.96
N GLY A 64 -2.32 -10.37 -0.25
CA GLY A 64 -2.09 -10.67 1.17
C GLY A 64 -2.37 -9.50 2.14
N SER A 65 -3.03 -8.41 1.73
CA SER A 65 -3.39 -7.32 2.64
C SER A 65 -4.61 -7.60 3.52
N GLY A 66 -5.09 -8.84 3.55
CA GLY A 66 -6.02 -9.33 4.60
C GLY A 66 -7.44 -8.75 4.58
N ASN A 67 -7.83 -8.01 3.55
CA ASN A 67 -9.19 -7.45 3.46
C ASN A 67 -10.26 -8.48 3.05
N TYR A 68 -9.85 -9.73 2.84
CA TYR A 68 -10.78 -10.84 2.59
C TYR A 68 -11.15 -11.46 3.93
N ASN A 69 -12.06 -10.83 4.68
CA ASN A 69 -12.70 -11.44 5.84
C ASN A 69 -13.67 -12.52 5.37
N PHE A 70 -13.14 -13.70 5.08
CA PHE A 70 -13.95 -14.90 4.95
C PHE A 70 -14.39 -15.28 6.37
N ARG A 71 -15.55 -14.78 6.78
CA ARG A 71 -16.15 -15.11 8.07
C ARG A 71 -16.76 -16.51 7.94
N LEU A 72 -15.93 -17.52 8.16
CA LEU A 72 -16.41 -18.87 8.37
C LEU A 72 -17.22 -18.87 9.67
N ASN A 73 -18.53 -18.97 9.56
CA ASN A 73 -19.43 -19.04 10.70
C ASN A 73 -19.16 -20.35 11.45
N ARG A 74 -18.69 -20.23 12.69
CA ARG A 74 -18.24 -21.37 13.51
C ARG A 74 -19.41 -22.23 14.04
N GLY A 75 -20.65 -21.84 13.74
CA GLY A 75 -21.86 -22.46 14.29
C GLY A 75 -22.24 -23.83 13.73
N ASP A 76 -21.95 -24.09 12.46
CA ASP A 76 -22.55 -25.23 11.73
C ASP A 76 -21.55 -26.37 11.42
N TRP A 77 -20.36 -26.33 11.98
CA TRP A 77 -19.29 -27.30 11.64
C TRP A 77 -19.47 -28.67 12.33
N LYS A 78 -20.24 -28.73 13.41
CA LYS A 78 -20.43 -29.98 14.17
C LYS A 78 -21.36 -30.98 13.48
N ASP A 79 -22.21 -30.49 12.57
CA ASP A 79 -23.23 -31.29 11.89
C ASP A 79 -22.84 -31.66 10.46
N VAL A 80 -21.61 -31.40 10.04
CA VAL A 80 -21.15 -31.71 8.68
C VAL A 80 -20.56 -33.13 8.66
N PRO A 81 -21.21 -34.10 7.97
CA PRO A 81 -20.84 -35.52 8.02
C PRO A 81 -19.36 -35.79 7.64
N TRP A 82 -18.84 -35.08 6.65
CA TRP A 82 -17.45 -35.26 6.21
C TRP A 82 -16.39 -34.79 7.23
N LEU A 83 -16.76 -33.89 8.17
CA LEU A 83 -15.86 -33.47 9.26
C LEU A 83 -15.76 -34.55 10.35
N GLN A 84 -16.83 -35.28 10.60
CA GLN A 84 -16.82 -36.42 11.53
C GLN A 84 -15.99 -37.57 10.96
N ASP A 85 -16.09 -37.81 9.63
CA ASP A 85 -15.26 -38.81 8.95
C ASP A 85 -13.78 -38.39 8.94
N LEU A 86 -13.48 -37.09 8.80
CA LEU A 86 -12.12 -36.55 8.93
C LEU A 86 -11.57 -36.76 10.35
N ASP A 87 -12.36 -36.48 11.39
CA ASP A 87 -11.94 -36.64 12.79
C ASP A 87 -11.61 -38.12 13.09
N ASN A 88 -12.49 -39.04 12.66
CA ASN A 88 -12.24 -40.48 12.75
C ASN A 88 -11.00 -40.92 11.97
N THR A 89 -10.76 -40.34 10.80
CA THR A 89 -9.60 -40.68 9.96
C THR A 89 -8.32 -40.14 10.60
N ILE A 90 -8.33 -38.93 11.17
CA ILE A 90 -7.20 -38.30 11.83
C ILE A 90 -6.75 -39.13 13.06
N HIS A 91 -7.70 -39.67 13.82
CA HIS A 91 -7.38 -40.52 14.97
C HIS A 91 -6.77 -41.87 14.60
N GLN A 92 -6.94 -42.35 13.36
CA GLN A 92 -6.32 -43.58 12.84
C GLN A 92 -4.90 -43.37 12.29
N ILE A 93 -4.51 -42.10 12.02
CA ILE A 93 -3.19 -41.78 11.49
C ILE A 93 -2.13 -41.86 12.61
N PRO A 94 -1.02 -42.57 12.42
CA PRO A 94 0.09 -42.57 13.38
C PRO A 94 0.56 -41.14 13.68
N HIS A 95 0.77 -40.81 14.95
CA HIS A 95 1.12 -39.46 15.40
C HIS A 95 2.30 -38.84 14.63
N TRP A 96 3.30 -39.64 14.25
CA TRP A 96 4.46 -39.15 13.51
C TRP A 96 4.11 -38.69 12.10
N ILE A 97 3.15 -39.37 11.41
CA ILE A 97 2.66 -38.97 10.07
C ILE A 97 1.86 -37.67 10.19
N PHE A 98 0.99 -37.56 11.21
CA PHE A 98 0.22 -36.34 11.47
C PHE A 98 1.14 -35.13 11.72
N TRP A 99 2.13 -35.27 12.62
CA TRP A 99 3.03 -34.17 12.93
C TRP A 99 3.95 -33.80 11.78
N SER A 100 4.42 -34.79 11.00
CA SER A 100 5.22 -34.52 9.80
C SER A 100 4.40 -33.82 8.71
N GLY A 101 3.17 -34.25 8.48
CA GLY A 101 2.26 -33.59 7.54
C GLY A 101 1.92 -32.15 7.95
N LEU A 102 1.66 -31.95 9.24
CA LEU A 102 1.43 -30.61 9.79
C LEU A 102 2.66 -29.70 9.63
N ALA A 103 3.87 -30.23 9.90
CA ALA A 103 5.11 -29.47 9.73
C ALA A 103 5.31 -29.06 8.24
N VAL A 104 5.09 -29.99 7.31
CA VAL A 104 5.17 -29.70 5.85
C VAL A 104 4.14 -28.64 5.47
N LEU A 105 2.91 -28.74 5.96
CA LEU A 105 1.85 -27.75 5.71
C LEU A 105 2.26 -26.37 6.23
N ILE A 106 2.78 -26.27 7.45
CA ILE A 106 3.25 -25.01 8.04
C ILE A 106 4.37 -24.40 7.19
N VAL A 107 5.35 -25.20 6.78
CA VAL A 107 6.45 -24.73 5.91
C VAL A 107 5.92 -24.24 4.57
N LEU A 108 4.98 -24.97 3.95
CA LEU A 108 4.36 -24.59 2.69
C LEU A 108 3.60 -23.26 2.82
N VAL A 109 2.76 -23.11 3.87
CA VAL A 109 2.02 -21.87 4.13
C VAL A 109 2.98 -20.69 4.34
N PHE A 110 4.06 -20.91 5.11
CA PHE A 110 5.07 -19.90 5.33
C PHE A 110 5.81 -19.48 4.05
N ALA A 111 6.17 -20.47 3.21
CA ALA A 111 6.77 -20.21 1.90
C ALA A 111 5.83 -19.41 0.98
N LEU A 112 4.54 -19.75 0.96
CA LEU A 112 3.53 -19.00 0.21
C LEU A 112 3.35 -17.58 0.74
N MET A 113 3.36 -17.36 2.04
CA MET A 113 3.31 -16.01 2.64
C MET A 113 4.50 -15.16 2.21
N ILE A 114 5.72 -15.71 2.22
CA ILE A 114 6.93 -15.03 1.75
C ILE A 114 6.82 -14.71 0.26
N LEU A 115 6.39 -15.67 -0.55
CA LEU A 115 6.18 -15.49 -1.99
C LEU A 115 5.19 -14.36 -2.27
N PHE A 116 4.04 -14.35 -1.60
CA PHE A 116 3.03 -13.30 -1.76
C PHE A 116 3.54 -11.94 -1.29
N ALA A 117 4.30 -11.89 -0.21
CA ALA A 117 4.93 -10.65 0.26
C ALA A 117 5.92 -10.09 -0.78
N TRP A 118 6.71 -10.97 -1.42
CA TRP A 118 7.62 -10.59 -2.49
C TRP A 118 6.90 -10.10 -3.75
N LEU A 119 5.85 -10.83 -4.19
CA LEU A 119 5.01 -10.40 -5.30
C LEU A 119 4.35 -9.04 -5.04
N ARG A 120 3.81 -8.86 -3.82
CA ARG A 120 3.19 -7.60 -3.40
C ARG A 120 4.18 -6.43 -3.43
N ALA A 121 5.41 -6.66 -2.97
CA ALA A 121 6.45 -5.65 -2.99
C ALA A 121 6.71 -5.14 -4.41
N ARG A 122 6.84 -6.03 -5.38
CA ARG A 122 7.00 -5.69 -6.81
C ARG A 122 5.74 -5.09 -7.42
N GLY A 123 4.58 -5.64 -7.10
CA GLY A 123 3.29 -5.16 -7.59
C GLY A 123 3.04 -3.69 -7.29
N ARG A 124 3.52 -3.18 -6.15
CA ARG A 124 3.41 -1.76 -5.80
C ARG A 124 4.09 -0.82 -6.80
N PHE A 125 5.28 -1.18 -7.29
CA PHE A 125 6.00 -0.38 -8.29
C PHE A 125 5.34 -0.47 -9.66
N ILE A 126 4.89 -1.66 -10.07
CA ILE A 126 4.16 -1.85 -11.33
C ILE A 126 2.89 -1.01 -11.35
N PHE A 127 2.14 -1.02 -10.26
CA PHE A 127 0.90 -0.26 -10.14
C PHE A 127 1.14 1.26 -10.20
N VAL A 128 2.19 1.74 -9.54
CA VAL A 128 2.61 3.15 -9.65
C VAL A 128 3.02 3.50 -11.08
N ASP A 129 3.81 2.64 -11.74
CA ASP A 129 4.23 2.86 -13.14
C ASP A 129 3.03 2.93 -14.10
N CYS A 130 2.05 2.05 -13.92
CA CYS A 130 0.80 2.09 -14.71
C CYS A 130 0.05 3.41 -14.54
N ILE A 131 0.01 3.97 -13.33
CA ILE A 131 -0.65 5.25 -13.05
C ILE A 131 0.17 6.40 -13.64
N VAL A 132 1.47 6.43 -13.40
CA VAL A 132 2.34 7.55 -13.79
C VAL A 132 2.48 7.64 -15.31
N LYS A 133 2.76 6.51 -15.96
CA LYS A 133 2.94 6.45 -17.44
C LYS A 133 1.63 6.24 -18.22
N ASN A 134 0.49 6.18 -17.53
CA ASN A 134 -0.84 5.99 -18.13
C ASN A 134 -0.89 4.79 -19.10
N ARG A 135 -0.25 3.68 -18.74
CA ARG A 135 -0.16 2.48 -19.58
C ARG A 135 -0.46 1.19 -18.84
N GLY A 136 -1.03 0.21 -19.52
CA GLY A 136 -1.20 -1.14 -19.02
C GLY A 136 0.03 -1.99 -19.39
N ALA A 137 1.11 -1.92 -18.62
CA ALA A 137 2.32 -2.72 -18.84
C ALA A 137 2.75 -3.40 -17.54
N ILE A 138 3.14 -4.68 -17.62
CA ILE A 138 3.59 -5.46 -16.46
C ILE A 138 5.06 -5.85 -16.62
N VAL A 139 5.45 -6.36 -17.80
CA VAL A 139 6.76 -6.98 -18.01
C VAL A 139 7.90 -5.96 -17.94
N GLU A 140 7.70 -4.78 -18.52
CA GLU A 140 8.72 -3.73 -18.55
C GLU A 140 8.98 -3.17 -17.13
N PRO A 141 7.97 -2.68 -16.37
CA PRO A 141 8.20 -2.21 -15.00
C PRO A 141 8.65 -3.34 -14.06
N TRP A 142 8.28 -4.59 -14.31
CA TRP A 142 8.78 -5.75 -13.55
C TRP A 142 10.30 -5.89 -13.65
N ARG A 143 10.88 -5.62 -14.81
CA ARG A 143 12.35 -5.64 -15.04
C ARG A 143 12.99 -4.35 -14.53
N GLU A 144 12.40 -3.20 -14.84
CA GLU A 144 12.89 -1.87 -14.53
C GLU A 144 13.04 -1.64 -13.02
N PHE A 145 12.06 -2.08 -12.21
CA PHE A 145 12.03 -1.87 -10.75
C PHE A 145 12.44 -3.12 -9.95
N ARG A 146 13.24 -4.00 -10.55
CA ARG A 146 13.64 -5.26 -9.91
C ARG A 146 14.40 -5.03 -8.61
N GLU A 147 15.36 -4.12 -8.62
CA GLU A 147 16.23 -3.83 -7.47
C GLU A 147 15.45 -3.14 -6.36
N GLN A 148 14.65 -2.12 -6.73
CA GLN A 148 13.81 -1.38 -5.79
C GLN A 148 12.77 -2.30 -5.12
N GLY A 149 12.09 -3.13 -5.91
CA GLY A 149 11.12 -4.09 -5.39
C GLY A 149 11.72 -5.10 -4.43
N ASN A 150 12.92 -5.63 -4.73
CA ASN A 150 13.62 -6.57 -3.85
C ASN A 150 14.13 -5.88 -2.57
N SER A 151 14.69 -4.68 -2.69
CA SER A 151 15.16 -3.90 -1.55
C SER A 151 14.00 -3.52 -0.61
N TYR A 152 12.85 -3.14 -1.19
CA TYR A 152 11.63 -2.88 -0.43
C TYR A 152 11.12 -4.15 0.28
N PHE A 153 11.12 -5.30 -0.41
CA PHE A 153 10.72 -6.58 0.17
C PHE A 153 11.59 -6.96 1.38
N LEU A 154 12.92 -6.85 1.25
CA LEU A 154 13.85 -7.17 2.34
C LEU A 154 13.63 -6.26 3.55
N LEU A 155 13.45 -4.96 3.32
CA LEU A 155 13.16 -4.02 4.40
C LEU A 155 11.79 -4.33 5.06
N ALA A 156 10.76 -4.61 4.27
CA ALA A 156 9.44 -4.97 4.80
C ALA A 156 9.48 -6.28 5.60
N LEU A 157 10.28 -7.26 5.14
CA LEU A 157 10.50 -8.51 5.86
C LEU A 157 11.22 -8.24 7.19
N LEU A 158 12.27 -7.43 7.19
CA LEU A 158 13.00 -7.04 8.40
C LEU A 158 12.08 -6.35 9.42
N VAL A 159 11.30 -5.36 8.97
CA VAL A 159 10.32 -4.67 9.84
C VAL A 159 9.27 -5.63 10.35
N GLY A 160 8.78 -6.56 9.50
CA GLY A 160 7.86 -7.61 9.91
C GLY A 160 8.45 -8.52 11.00
N CYS A 161 9.68 -8.98 10.83
CA CYS A 161 10.38 -9.78 11.85
C CYS A 161 10.55 -9.02 13.16
N ILE A 162 10.97 -7.74 13.10
CA ILE A 162 11.10 -6.88 14.30
C ILE A 162 9.73 -6.73 14.99
N THR A 163 8.67 -6.50 14.22
CA THR A 163 7.31 -6.37 14.77
C THR A 163 6.86 -7.65 15.45
N ILE A 164 7.13 -8.82 14.86
CA ILE A 164 6.82 -10.14 15.46
C ILE A 164 7.60 -10.32 16.78
N VAL A 165 8.89 -9.98 16.81
CA VAL A 165 9.71 -10.08 18.03
C VAL A 165 9.16 -9.17 19.12
N ILE A 166 8.87 -7.90 18.79
CA ILE A 166 8.27 -6.94 19.74
C ILE A 166 6.92 -7.47 20.24
N ALA A 167 6.07 -7.98 19.34
CA ALA A 167 4.77 -8.56 19.70
C ALA A 167 4.93 -9.79 20.61
N SER A 168 5.88 -10.67 20.32
CA SER A 168 6.16 -11.85 21.14
C SER A 168 6.65 -11.47 22.55
N VAL A 169 7.58 -10.52 22.65
CA VAL A 169 8.09 -10.03 23.94
C VAL A 169 6.98 -9.34 24.73
N ALA A 170 6.18 -8.50 24.09
CA ALA A 170 5.05 -7.81 24.71
C ALA A 170 3.94 -8.77 25.18
N SER A 171 3.82 -9.96 24.57
CA SER A 171 2.85 -10.98 24.97
C SER A 171 3.31 -11.85 26.16
N LEU A 172 4.60 -11.86 26.51
CA LEU A 172 5.14 -12.68 27.62
C LEU A 172 4.42 -12.46 28.95
N PRO A 173 4.15 -11.23 29.41
CA PRO A 173 3.46 -11.02 30.69
C PRO A 173 2.05 -11.61 30.72
N PHE A 174 1.41 -11.82 29.58
CA PHE A 174 0.10 -12.46 29.48
C PHE A 174 0.19 -13.99 29.45
N MET A 175 1.24 -14.53 28.84
CA MET A 175 1.44 -15.97 28.70
C MET A 175 1.97 -16.60 29.98
N LEU A 176 2.84 -15.90 30.74
CA LEU A 176 3.47 -16.43 31.96
C LEU A 176 2.47 -16.88 33.04
N PRO A 177 1.40 -16.12 33.37
CA PRO A 177 0.40 -16.57 34.35
C PRO A 177 -0.38 -17.80 33.89
N ILE A 178 -0.72 -17.86 32.58
CA ILE A 178 -1.43 -19.00 31.99
C ILE A 178 -0.57 -20.27 32.10
N ILE A 179 0.71 -20.17 31.77
CA ILE A 179 1.66 -21.30 31.83
C ILE A 179 1.86 -21.76 33.29
N ARG A 180 1.83 -20.83 34.26
CA ARG A 180 1.99 -21.14 35.70
C ARG A 180 0.72 -21.65 36.36
N GLY A 181 -0.39 -21.80 35.62
CA GLY A 181 -1.65 -22.33 36.17
C GLY A 181 -2.30 -21.43 37.22
N VAL A 182 -1.96 -20.14 37.26
CA VAL A 182 -2.56 -19.18 38.19
C VAL A 182 -4.00 -18.92 37.77
N THR A 183 -4.97 -19.42 38.55
CA THR A 183 -6.39 -19.13 38.36
C THR A 183 -6.66 -17.68 38.76
N PHE A 184 -7.09 -16.88 37.82
CA PHE A 184 -7.33 -15.45 38.01
C PHE A 184 -8.61 -15.19 38.78
N LEU A 185 -8.50 -14.53 39.93
CA LEU A 185 -9.64 -13.95 40.63
C LEU A 185 -10.10 -12.68 39.88
N HIS A 186 -11.38 -12.34 39.96
CA HIS A 186 -12.10 -11.30 39.18
C HIS A 186 -11.38 -9.94 39.02
N LEU A 187 -10.53 -9.50 39.90
CA LEU A 187 -9.75 -8.26 39.78
C LEU A 187 -8.64 -8.34 38.73
N HIS A 188 -8.17 -9.54 38.39
CA HIS A 188 -7.18 -9.78 37.36
C HIS A 188 -7.77 -9.68 35.95
N ASP A 189 -9.05 -9.99 35.77
CA ASP A 189 -9.70 -9.96 34.47
C ASP A 189 -9.71 -8.55 33.87
N VAL A 190 -10.02 -7.54 34.69
CA VAL A 190 -10.01 -6.13 34.26
C VAL A 190 -8.60 -5.68 33.88
N TYR A 191 -7.59 -6.04 34.69
CA TYR A 191 -6.20 -5.72 34.38
C TYR A 191 -5.75 -6.37 33.07
N LEU A 192 -6.07 -7.65 32.86
CA LEU A 192 -5.76 -8.36 31.62
C LEU A 192 -6.44 -7.73 30.42
N ILE A 193 -7.72 -7.39 30.52
CA ILE A 193 -8.46 -6.71 29.43
C ILE A 193 -7.80 -5.36 29.10
N CYS A 194 -7.50 -4.54 30.10
CA CYS A 194 -6.83 -3.25 29.89
C CYS A 194 -5.46 -3.43 29.22
N MET A 195 -4.68 -4.42 29.64
CA MET A 195 -3.37 -4.71 29.06
C MET A 195 -3.49 -5.22 27.61
N ILE A 196 -4.46 -6.10 27.32
CA ILE A 196 -4.72 -6.58 25.95
C ILE A 196 -5.14 -5.43 25.05
N VAL A 197 -6.02 -4.55 25.52
CA VAL A 197 -6.47 -3.37 24.76
C VAL A 197 -5.30 -2.42 24.50
N LEU A 198 -4.49 -2.11 25.51
CA LEU A 198 -3.31 -1.26 25.36
C LEU A 198 -2.33 -1.84 24.34
N TRP A 199 -2.08 -3.14 24.41
CA TRP A 199 -1.20 -3.86 23.50
C TRP A 199 -1.75 -3.86 22.06
N ALA A 200 -3.06 -4.10 21.88
CA ALA A 200 -3.72 -4.05 20.59
C ALA A 200 -3.64 -2.65 19.96
N VAL A 201 -3.84 -1.60 20.76
CA VAL A 201 -3.69 -0.20 20.32
C VAL A 201 -2.26 0.10 19.90
N MET A 202 -1.27 -0.33 20.69
CA MET A 202 0.15 -0.15 20.34
C MET A 202 0.50 -0.82 19.01
N LEU A 203 0.07 -2.08 18.79
CA LEU A 203 0.29 -2.77 17.53
C LEU A 203 -0.42 -2.08 16.36
N LEU A 204 -1.65 -1.64 16.58
CA LEU A 204 -2.41 -0.91 15.56
C LEU A 204 -1.65 0.36 15.13
N LEU A 205 -1.14 1.13 16.08
CA LEU A 205 -0.35 2.34 15.80
C LEU A 205 0.94 2.01 15.04
N LEU A 206 1.64 0.94 15.39
CA LEU A 206 2.83 0.48 14.65
C LEU A 206 2.49 0.10 13.20
N ILE A 207 1.39 -0.62 12.98
CA ILE A 207 0.93 -1.02 11.66
C ILE A 207 0.55 0.22 10.83
N LEU A 208 -0.18 1.19 11.42
CA LEU A 208 -0.56 2.43 10.75
C LEU A 208 0.67 3.28 10.41
N ALA A 209 1.62 3.42 11.33
CA ALA A 209 2.87 4.14 11.09
C ALA A 209 3.66 3.51 9.94
N TRP A 210 3.79 2.17 9.93
CA TRP A 210 4.44 1.45 8.84
C TRP A 210 3.68 1.61 7.51
N ALA A 211 2.35 1.56 7.53
CA ALA A 211 1.54 1.76 6.33
C ALA A 211 1.78 3.15 5.73
N LEU A 212 1.81 4.20 6.56
CA LEU A 212 2.08 5.57 6.15
C LEU A 212 3.49 5.73 5.57
N VAL A 213 4.51 5.30 6.30
CA VAL A 213 5.91 5.37 5.86
C VAL A 213 6.10 4.60 4.55
N SER A 214 5.55 3.38 4.45
CA SER A 214 5.65 2.56 3.24
C SER A 214 4.96 3.19 2.03
N HIS A 215 3.89 3.96 2.27
CA HIS A 215 3.17 4.67 1.20
C HIS A 215 4.04 5.74 0.56
N PHE A 216 4.69 6.59 1.37
CA PHE A 216 5.60 7.63 0.89
C PHE A 216 6.90 7.06 0.33
N MET A 217 7.43 6.02 0.98
CA MET A 217 8.68 5.37 0.57
C MET A 217 8.61 4.83 -0.86
N VAL A 218 7.50 4.21 -1.26
CA VAL A 218 7.33 3.69 -2.64
C VAL A 218 7.38 4.83 -3.67
N ALA A 219 6.78 5.99 -3.38
CA ALA A 219 6.84 7.16 -4.26
C ALA A 219 8.27 7.70 -4.40
N VAL A 220 8.99 7.81 -3.28
CA VAL A 220 10.40 8.26 -3.25
C VAL A 220 11.30 7.28 -4.02
N MET A 221 11.17 5.97 -3.78
CA MET A 221 11.93 4.94 -4.50
C MET A 221 11.65 4.95 -6.00
N TYR A 222 10.40 5.14 -6.38
CA TYR A 222 10.00 5.23 -7.79
C TYR A 222 10.67 6.44 -8.45
N ARG A 223 10.65 7.60 -7.80
CA ARG A 223 11.21 8.86 -8.33
C ARG A 223 12.74 8.88 -8.35
N GLN A 224 13.37 8.59 -7.21
CA GLN A 224 14.82 8.75 -7.00
C GLN A 224 15.62 7.50 -7.38
N ARG A 225 14.96 6.39 -7.73
CA ARG A 225 15.61 5.11 -8.05
C ARG A 225 16.56 4.62 -6.95
N CYS A 226 16.34 5.04 -5.70
CA CYS A 226 17.15 4.70 -4.55
C CYS A 226 16.71 3.36 -3.90
N LEU A 227 17.58 2.84 -3.02
CA LEU A 227 17.30 1.66 -2.22
C LEU A 227 16.37 1.97 -1.04
N ALA A 228 15.70 0.94 -0.51
CA ALA A 228 14.70 1.08 0.55
C ALA A 228 15.22 1.77 1.81
N GLY A 229 16.48 1.57 2.20
CA GLY A 229 17.07 2.22 3.39
C GLY A 229 17.22 3.75 3.23
N GLN A 230 17.57 4.21 2.04
CA GLN A 230 17.64 5.66 1.74
C GLN A 230 16.25 6.25 1.67
N ALA A 231 15.32 5.59 0.95
CA ALA A 231 13.94 6.01 0.85
C ALA A 231 13.24 6.07 2.22
N LEU A 232 13.55 5.14 3.12
CA LEU A 232 13.04 5.14 4.49
C LEU A 232 13.48 6.40 5.25
N ARG A 233 14.78 6.73 5.20
CA ARG A 233 15.31 7.94 5.84
C ARG A 233 14.66 9.20 5.28
N THR A 234 14.53 9.29 3.95
CA THR A 234 13.87 10.41 3.27
C THR A 234 12.40 10.53 3.65
N ALA A 235 11.66 9.41 3.70
CA ALA A 235 10.26 9.40 4.12
C ALA A 235 10.09 9.82 5.59
N ILE A 236 10.94 9.32 6.49
CA ILE A 236 10.91 9.71 7.92
C ILE A 236 11.26 11.19 8.08
N SER A 237 12.29 11.68 7.38
CA SER A 237 12.66 13.11 7.39
C SER A 237 11.50 13.99 6.91
N LEU A 238 10.81 13.59 5.83
CA LEU A 238 9.63 14.29 5.33
C LEU A 238 8.53 14.37 6.40
N ILE A 239 8.23 13.23 7.05
CA ILE A 239 7.21 13.16 8.10
C ILE A 239 7.59 14.03 9.30
N SER A 240 8.88 14.06 9.68
CA SER A 240 9.36 14.85 10.81
C SER A 240 9.38 16.35 10.52
N ASN A 241 9.62 16.75 9.27
CA ASN A 241 9.70 18.16 8.88
C ASN A 241 8.30 18.80 8.69
N TYR A 242 7.29 18.00 8.36
CA TYR A 242 5.94 18.46 8.05
C TYR A 242 4.86 17.69 8.84
N PRO A 243 4.94 17.65 10.20
CA PRO A 243 4.05 16.82 11.00
C PRO A 243 2.58 17.25 10.92
N GLY A 244 2.30 18.56 10.82
CA GLY A 244 0.95 19.09 10.73
C GLY A 244 0.24 18.64 9.46
N GLU A 245 0.87 18.87 8.32
CA GLU A 245 0.36 18.53 6.98
C GLU A 245 0.15 17.02 6.82
N ILE A 246 1.05 16.23 7.38
CA ILE A 246 0.94 14.77 7.33
C ILE A 246 -0.16 14.26 8.26
N THR A 247 -0.35 14.88 9.41
CA THR A 247 -1.48 14.56 10.30
C THR A 247 -2.82 14.85 9.61
N PHE A 248 -2.95 16.01 8.96
CA PHE A 248 -4.15 16.33 8.16
C PHE A 248 -4.34 15.36 7.01
N TYR A 249 -3.25 14.95 6.31
CA TYR A 249 -3.31 13.93 5.28
C TYR A 249 -3.82 12.59 5.84
N CYS A 250 -3.32 12.14 6.98
CA CYS A 250 -3.75 10.90 7.62
C CYS A 250 -5.24 10.95 7.99
N LEU A 251 -5.68 12.05 8.59
CA LEU A 251 -7.10 12.25 8.95
C LEU A 251 -7.99 12.21 7.70
N PHE A 252 -7.60 12.93 6.65
CA PHE A 252 -8.33 12.97 5.40
C PHE A 252 -8.33 11.59 4.72
N TRP A 253 -7.20 10.88 4.78
CA TRP A 253 -7.09 9.53 4.22
C TRP A 253 -8.00 8.52 4.93
N ILE A 254 -8.22 8.66 6.25
CA ILE A 254 -9.19 7.86 7.00
C ILE A 254 -10.62 8.16 6.51
N VAL A 255 -10.99 9.42 6.37
CA VAL A 255 -12.31 9.83 5.86
C VAL A 255 -12.54 9.29 4.45
N LEU A 256 -11.54 9.44 3.58
CA LEU A 256 -11.58 8.93 2.21
C LEU A 256 -11.67 7.40 2.18
N GLY A 257 -10.97 6.73 3.09
CA GLY A 257 -11.02 5.27 3.27
C GLY A 257 -12.40 4.78 3.71
N ILE A 258 -13.07 5.50 4.62
CA ILE A 258 -14.45 5.20 5.02
C ILE A 258 -15.41 5.36 3.83
N GLY A 259 -15.32 6.47 3.11
CA GLY A 259 -16.10 6.70 1.90
C GLY A 259 -15.89 5.61 0.84
N ALA A 260 -14.62 5.22 0.64
CA ALA A 260 -14.24 4.13 -0.26
C ALA A 260 -14.81 2.79 0.19
N ALA A 261 -14.82 2.49 1.49
CA ALA A 261 -15.39 1.26 2.03
C ALA A 261 -16.92 1.22 1.82
N ILE A 262 -17.62 2.33 2.04
CA ILE A 262 -19.06 2.44 1.79
C ILE A 262 -19.37 2.21 0.30
N ALA A 263 -18.61 2.86 -0.59
CA ALA A 263 -18.74 2.68 -2.03
C ALA A 263 -18.47 1.24 -2.46
N ALA A 264 -17.42 0.61 -1.90
CA ALA A 264 -17.11 -0.79 -2.16
C ALA A 264 -18.23 -1.73 -1.68
N CYS A 265 -18.80 -1.51 -0.50
CA CYS A 265 -19.95 -2.27 0.00
C CYS A 265 -21.16 -2.14 -0.93
N ALA A 266 -21.47 -0.92 -1.38
CA ALA A 266 -22.57 -0.69 -2.32
C ALA A 266 -22.36 -1.46 -3.65
N VAL A 267 -21.13 -1.45 -4.18
CA VAL A 267 -20.77 -2.18 -5.40
C VAL A 267 -20.86 -3.70 -5.19
N ILE A 268 -20.38 -4.23 -4.05
CA ILE A 268 -20.47 -5.66 -3.71
C ILE A 268 -21.93 -6.11 -3.67
N LEU A 269 -22.80 -5.33 -3.04
CA LEU A 269 -24.22 -5.63 -2.98
C LEU A 269 -24.87 -5.55 -4.38
N ALA A 270 -24.57 -4.51 -5.15
CA ALA A 270 -25.10 -4.33 -6.51
C ALA A 270 -24.65 -5.42 -7.49
N THR A 271 -23.48 -6.01 -7.28
CA THR A 271 -22.93 -7.10 -8.11
C THR A 271 -23.27 -8.50 -7.58
N CYS A 272 -24.23 -8.63 -6.66
CA CYS A 272 -24.60 -9.91 -6.03
C CYS A 272 -23.36 -10.70 -5.53
N CYS A 273 -22.44 -10.01 -4.83
CA CYS A 273 -21.21 -10.56 -4.27
C CYS A 273 -20.15 -11.05 -5.29
N ILE A 274 -20.34 -10.85 -6.60
CA ILE A 274 -19.30 -11.17 -7.61
C ILE A 274 -18.01 -10.40 -7.33
N ALA A 275 -18.12 -9.16 -6.83
CA ALA A 275 -16.97 -8.35 -6.43
C ALA A 275 -16.18 -8.90 -5.23
N LEU A 276 -16.64 -9.96 -4.55
CA LEU A 276 -15.88 -10.66 -3.51
C LEU A 276 -14.80 -11.58 -4.09
N ILE A 277 -14.88 -11.95 -5.37
CA ILE A 277 -13.82 -12.73 -6.03
C ILE A 277 -12.57 -11.85 -6.10
N PRO A 278 -11.42 -12.31 -5.57
CA PRO A 278 -10.26 -11.46 -5.31
C PRO A 278 -9.80 -10.59 -6.48
N TYR A 279 -9.61 -11.17 -7.65
CA TYR A 279 -9.17 -10.45 -8.84
C TYR A 279 -10.30 -9.62 -9.47
N ILE A 280 -11.48 -10.22 -9.64
CA ILE A 280 -12.64 -9.58 -10.26
C ILE A 280 -13.09 -8.37 -9.43
N GLY A 281 -13.11 -8.51 -8.11
CA GLY A 281 -13.42 -7.40 -7.20
C GLY A 281 -12.46 -6.23 -7.36
N THR A 282 -11.17 -6.49 -7.49
CA THR A 282 -10.19 -5.42 -7.73
C THR A 282 -10.40 -4.75 -9.08
N VAL A 283 -10.78 -5.49 -10.11
CA VAL A 283 -11.08 -4.94 -11.44
C VAL A 283 -12.34 -4.07 -11.42
N ILE A 284 -13.39 -4.51 -10.73
CA ILE A 284 -14.63 -3.72 -10.57
C ILE A 284 -14.37 -2.45 -9.74
N LEU A 285 -13.60 -2.56 -8.66
CA LEU A 285 -13.25 -1.44 -7.78
C LEU A 285 -12.04 -0.63 -8.26
N LEU A 286 -11.54 -0.90 -9.47
CA LEU A 286 -10.33 -0.27 -10.01
C LEU A 286 -10.38 1.27 -9.99
N PRO A 287 -11.48 1.94 -10.37
CA PRO A 287 -11.55 3.40 -10.29
C PRO A 287 -11.26 3.93 -8.90
N LEU A 288 -11.80 3.27 -7.87
CA LEU A 288 -11.60 3.63 -6.48
C LEU A 288 -10.13 3.44 -6.06
N VAL A 289 -9.55 2.29 -6.38
CA VAL A 289 -8.17 1.95 -6.02
C VAL A 289 -7.17 2.87 -6.72
N VAL A 290 -7.38 3.19 -8.01
CA VAL A 290 -6.55 4.12 -8.76
C VAL A 290 -6.67 5.54 -8.20
N CYS A 291 -7.89 6.00 -7.88
CA CYS A 291 -8.11 7.32 -7.30
C CYS A 291 -7.38 7.48 -5.95
N LEU A 292 -7.52 6.51 -5.03
CA LEU A 292 -6.84 6.52 -3.74
C LEU A 292 -5.31 6.52 -3.89
N ARG A 293 -4.78 5.74 -4.83
CA ARG A 293 -3.33 5.69 -5.07
C ARG A 293 -2.82 6.98 -5.69
N ALA A 294 -3.53 7.51 -6.68
CA ALA A 294 -3.21 8.77 -7.34
C ALA A 294 -3.25 9.96 -6.36
N PHE A 295 -4.23 9.99 -5.45
CA PHE A 295 -4.32 11.00 -4.39
C PHE A 295 -3.03 11.06 -3.57
N GLY A 296 -2.54 9.92 -3.08
CA GLY A 296 -1.28 9.89 -2.33
C GLY A 296 -0.06 10.35 -3.12
N LEU A 297 0.03 10.00 -4.41
CA LEU A 297 1.11 10.44 -5.29
C LEU A 297 1.03 11.95 -5.59
N ARG A 298 -0.18 12.50 -5.76
CA ARG A 298 -0.41 13.94 -5.94
C ARG A 298 -0.15 14.75 -4.68
N PHE A 299 -0.48 14.20 -3.53
CA PHE A 299 -0.20 14.84 -2.25
C PHE A 299 1.32 14.99 -2.02
N ILE A 300 2.09 13.90 -2.18
CA ILE A 300 3.53 13.93 -1.94
C ILE A 300 4.29 14.86 -2.92
N ARG A 301 3.76 15.07 -4.12
CA ARG A 301 4.30 16.00 -5.12
C ARG A 301 4.45 17.43 -4.59
N GLN A 302 3.59 17.86 -3.66
CA GLN A 302 3.59 19.22 -3.12
C GLN A 302 4.83 19.55 -2.29
N PHE A 303 5.57 18.53 -1.82
CA PHE A 303 6.77 18.71 -0.99
C PHE A 303 8.04 19.00 -1.81
N GLY A 304 7.96 19.04 -3.13
CA GLY A 304 9.06 19.44 -3.99
C GLY A 304 9.31 18.54 -5.20
N PRO A 305 10.20 18.96 -6.11
CA PRO A 305 10.48 18.25 -7.36
C PRO A 305 11.11 16.88 -7.15
N ASP A 306 11.79 16.65 -6.02
CA ASP A 306 12.39 15.37 -5.66
C ASP A 306 11.35 14.30 -5.31
N TYR A 307 10.13 14.71 -5.01
CA TYR A 307 8.99 13.87 -4.69
C TYR A 307 7.97 13.76 -5.83
N ASP A 308 8.16 14.52 -6.91
CA ASP A 308 7.27 14.50 -8.07
C ASP A 308 7.58 13.31 -8.98
N VAL A 309 6.74 12.28 -8.93
CA VAL A 309 6.89 11.07 -9.75
C VAL A 309 6.69 11.33 -11.26
N TRP A 310 6.05 12.45 -11.64
CA TRP A 310 5.84 12.84 -13.03
C TRP A 310 6.97 13.71 -13.61
N ALA A 311 7.79 14.37 -12.80
CA ALA A 311 8.86 15.25 -13.23
C ALA A 311 9.97 14.55 -14.06
N ALA A 312 10.04 13.21 -14.06
CA ALA A 312 10.99 12.43 -14.86
C ALA A 312 10.43 12.05 -16.24
N MET A 313 9.16 12.34 -16.53
CA MET A 313 8.61 12.12 -17.87
C MET A 313 9.04 13.26 -18.79
N PRO A 314 9.59 12.98 -19.98
CA PRO A 314 9.70 14.03 -21.00
C PRO A 314 8.29 14.59 -21.19
N GLU A 315 8.14 15.90 -21.04
CA GLU A 315 6.91 16.57 -21.47
C GLU A 315 6.67 16.10 -22.91
N ALA A 316 5.47 15.58 -23.17
CA ALA A 316 5.08 15.23 -24.53
C ALA A 316 5.35 16.49 -25.35
N SER A 317 6.35 16.43 -26.25
CA SER A 317 6.72 17.56 -27.11
C SER A 317 5.43 18.09 -27.69
N PRO A 318 5.12 19.39 -27.59
CA PRO A 318 3.93 19.93 -28.21
C PRO A 318 3.95 19.48 -29.69
N THR A 319 2.89 18.85 -30.13
CA THR A 319 2.75 18.43 -31.51
C THR A 319 3.18 19.60 -32.39
N PRO A 320 4.19 19.42 -33.28
CA PRO A 320 4.60 20.50 -34.13
C PRO A 320 3.36 21.04 -34.89
N PRO A 321 3.21 22.35 -35.00
CA PRO A 321 2.07 22.94 -35.70
C PRO A 321 1.94 22.30 -37.09
N PRO A 322 0.73 22.03 -37.56
CA PRO A 322 0.54 21.45 -38.88
C PRO A 322 1.29 22.30 -39.93
N LEU A 323 2.07 21.61 -40.75
CA LEU A 323 2.81 22.26 -41.85
C LEU A 323 1.83 23.12 -42.66
N PRO A 324 2.21 24.36 -43.02
CA PRO A 324 1.37 25.18 -43.89
C PRO A 324 1.11 24.44 -45.20
N PRO A 325 -0.08 24.59 -45.79
CA PRO A 325 -0.41 23.95 -47.06
C PRO A 325 0.62 24.36 -48.12
N PRO A 326 0.99 23.45 -49.05
CA PRO A 326 1.92 23.76 -50.12
C PRO A 326 1.36 24.94 -50.95
N LEU A 327 2.23 25.91 -51.23
CA LEU A 327 1.90 27.05 -52.06
C LEU A 327 1.41 26.54 -53.43
N PRO A 328 0.32 27.10 -54.01
CA PRO A 328 -0.13 26.73 -55.31
C PRO A 328 0.94 27.07 -56.35
N SER A 329 1.28 26.08 -57.21
CA SER A 329 2.23 26.18 -58.31
C SER A 329 1.67 27.05 -59.44
#